data_98da3a0224e0b5c3a7863f8ae2864579
#
_entry.id   98da3a0224e0b5c3a7863f8ae2864579
#
_cell.length_a   1.000
_cell.length_b   1.000
_cell.length_c   1.000
_cell.angle_alpha   90.00
_cell.angle_beta   90.00
_cell.angle_gamma   90.00
#
_symmetry.space_group_name_H-M   'P 1'
#
loop_
_entity.id
_entity.type
_entity.pdbx_description
1 polymer ?
#
loop_
_entity_poly.entity_id
_entity_poly.type
_entity_poly.pdbx_seq_one_letter_code
_entity_poly.pdbx_strand_id
1 'polypeptide(L)' 'SNKPIIEANIINNLGQLVANYSETSIININQLVDGVYQIMIKTENNIVVLPLIKK' A
#
# COMPACT_ATOMS: atom_id res chain seq x y z
N SER A 1 12.05 -6.57 -16.20
CA SER A 1 12.40 -5.19 -15.91
C SER A 1 11.73 -4.72 -14.64
N ASN A 2 12.36 -3.80 -14.00
CA ASN A 2 11.85 -3.28 -12.74
C ASN A 2 10.98 -2.07 -13.00
N LYS A 3 9.70 -2.31 -13.07
CA LYS A 3 8.77 -1.21 -13.24
C LYS A 3 8.39 -0.69 -11.87
N PRO A 4 8.41 0.62 -11.69
CA PRO A 4 8.02 1.18 -10.42
C PRO A 4 6.55 0.96 -10.14
N ILE A 5 6.18 1.04 -8.89
CA ILE A 5 4.79 1.05 -8.48
C ILE A 5 4.19 2.37 -8.94
N ILE A 6 3.10 2.29 -9.69
CA ILE A 6 2.41 3.50 -10.14
C ILE A 6 1.65 4.12 -8.98
N GLU A 7 0.99 3.28 -8.19
CA GLU A 7 0.20 3.75 -7.08
C GLU A 7 0.11 2.67 -6.02
N ALA A 8 0.16 3.07 -4.76
CA ALA A 8 -0.05 2.16 -3.65
C ALA A 8 -0.96 2.85 -2.64
N ASN A 9 -2.00 2.16 -2.24
CA ASN A 9 -2.96 2.67 -1.27
C ASN A 9 -3.00 1.73 -0.08
N ILE A 10 -2.92 2.29 1.12
CA ILE A 10 -3.03 1.51 2.35
C ILE A 10 -4.38 1.81 2.98
N ILE A 11 -5.14 0.75 3.24
CA ILE A 11 -6.50 0.85 3.74
C ILE A 11 -6.57 0.10 5.07
N ASN A 12 -7.18 0.71 6.06
CA ASN A 12 -7.31 0.09 7.38
C ASN A 12 -8.46 -0.92 7.37
N ASN A 13 -8.67 -1.56 8.52
CA ASN A 13 -9.69 -2.60 8.64
C ASN A 13 -11.12 -2.05 8.61
N LEU A 14 -11.27 -0.74 8.61
CA LEU A 14 -12.58 -0.10 8.46
C LEU A 14 -12.84 0.32 7.02
N GLY A 15 -11.91 0.03 6.11
CA GLY A 15 -12.07 0.41 4.72
C GLY A 15 -11.66 1.84 4.43
N GLN A 16 -10.98 2.49 5.36
CA GLN A 16 -10.56 3.88 5.18
C GLN A 16 -9.15 3.96 4.61
N LEU A 17 -8.96 4.85 3.66
CA LEU A 17 -7.64 5.11 3.10
C LEU A 17 -6.80 5.87 4.14
N VAL A 18 -5.68 5.28 4.53
CA VAL A 18 -4.80 5.90 5.52
C VAL A 18 -3.50 6.39 4.91
N ALA A 19 -3.13 5.92 3.74
CA ALA A 19 -1.91 6.37 3.06
C ALA A 19 -2.04 6.13 1.58
N ASN A 20 -1.41 7.01 0.81
CA ASN A 20 -1.36 6.90 -0.64
C ASN A 20 0.04 7.24 -1.12
N TYR A 21 0.58 6.42 -2.00
CA TYR A 21 1.90 6.64 -2.60
C TYR A 21 1.76 6.56 -4.10
N SER A 22 2.44 7.44 -4.81
CA SER A 22 2.40 7.49 -6.25
C SER A 22 3.80 7.44 -6.82
N GLU A 23 3.96 6.69 -7.91
CA GLU A 23 5.21 6.64 -8.68
C GLU A 23 6.42 6.37 -7.81
N THR A 24 6.29 5.40 -6.90
CA THR A 24 7.37 5.07 -5.99
C THR A 24 7.51 3.55 -5.88
N SER A 25 8.71 3.10 -5.57
CA SER A 25 8.95 1.71 -5.24
C SER A 25 9.22 1.52 -3.75
N ILE A 26 9.15 2.59 -2.98
CA ILE A 26 9.40 2.55 -1.55
C ILE A 26 8.14 3.00 -0.81
N ILE A 27 7.65 2.14 0.08
CA ILE A 27 6.48 2.43 0.88
C ILE A 27 6.92 2.48 2.35
N ASN A 28 6.70 3.61 2.99
CA ASN A 28 7.09 3.81 4.38
C ASN A 28 5.87 3.61 5.27
N ILE A 29 5.90 2.58 6.09
CA ILE A 29 4.79 2.26 6.98
C ILE A 29 5.05 2.67 8.43
N ASN A 30 6.13 3.40 8.68
CA ASN A 30 6.48 3.76 10.05
C ASN A 30 5.47 4.67 10.73
N GLN A 31 4.70 5.39 9.94
CA GLN A 31 3.70 6.31 10.48
C GLN A 31 2.38 5.65 10.82
N LEU A 32 2.22 4.39 10.44
CA LEU A 32 0.98 3.67 10.72
C LEU A 32 0.96 3.20 12.17
N VAL A 33 -0.20 3.32 12.81
CA VAL A 33 -0.36 2.71 14.12
C VAL A 33 -0.49 1.20 13.94
N ASP A 34 -0.21 0.46 15.01
CA ASP A 34 -0.30 -0.99 14.96
C ASP A 34 -1.73 -1.40 14.60
N GLY A 35 -1.83 -2.42 13.76
CA GLY A 35 -3.13 -2.89 13.34
C GLY A 35 -3.06 -3.67 12.06
N VAL A 36 -4.24 -4.02 11.55
CA VAL A 36 -4.38 -4.79 10.32
C VAL A 36 -4.79 -3.85 9.19
N TYR A 37 -4.08 -3.96 8.10
CA TYR A 37 -4.29 -3.11 6.93
C TYR A 37 -4.30 -3.96 5.66
N GLN A 38 -4.68 -3.35 4.56
CA GLN A 38 -4.50 -3.92 3.23
C GLN A 38 -3.76 -2.91 2.37
N ILE A 39 -2.85 -3.41 1.55
CA ILE A 39 -2.15 -2.58 0.58
C ILE A 39 -2.65 -2.95 -0.80
N MET A 40 -3.15 -1.96 -1.54
CA MET A 40 -3.49 -2.13 -2.94
C MET A 40 -2.36 -1.53 -3.76
N ILE A 41 -1.65 -2.36 -4.49
CA ILE A 41 -0.52 -1.93 -5.31
C ILE A 41 -0.93 -1.99 -6.76
N LYS A 42 -0.85 -0.86 -7.43
CA LYS A 42 -1.18 -0.76 -8.84
C LYS A 42 0.10 -0.55 -9.64
N THR A 43 0.34 -1.44 -10.58
CA THR A 43 1.44 -1.30 -11.51
C THR A 43 0.88 -1.07 -12.90
N GLU A 44 1.76 -0.97 -13.87
CA GLU A 44 1.36 -0.69 -15.24
C GLU A 44 0.36 -1.72 -15.78
N ASN A 45 0.51 -2.98 -15.38
CA ASN A 45 -0.29 -4.06 -15.95
C ASN A 45 -1.17 -4.78 -14.93
N ASN A 46 -0.97 -4.54 -13.64
CA ASN A 46 -1.62 -5.36 -12.62
C ASN A 46 -2.03 -4.54 -11.43
N ILE A 47 -3.03 -5.07 -10.71
CA ILE A 47 -3.40 -4.58 -9.41
C ILE A 47 -3.28 -5.74 -8.45
N VAL A 48 -2.54 -5.56 -7.37
CA VAL A 48 -2.31 -6.59 -6.37
C VAL A 48 -2.76 -6.05 -5.02
N VAL A 49 -3.53 -6.86 -4.29
CA VAL A 49 -3.95 -6.52 -2.94
C VAL A 49 -3.30 -7.50 -1.97
N LEU A 50 -2.61 -6.98 -0.99
CA LEU A 50 -1.87 -7.78 -0.02
C LEU A 50 -2.28 -7.39 1.40
N PRO A 51 -2.33 -8.38 2.32
CA PRO A 51 -2.54 -8.03 3.72
C PRO A 51 -1.28 -7.43 4.31
N LEU A 52 -1.46 -6.53 5.26
CA LEU A 52 -0.36 -5.90 5.98
C LEU A 52 -0.71 -5.89 7.45
N ILE A 53 0.19 -6.40 8.28
CA ILE A 53 0.03 -6.34 9.73
C ILE A 53 1.17 -5.49 10.28
N LYS A 54 0.82 -4.41 10.94
CA LYS A 54 1.80 -3.50 11.53
C LYS A 54 1.87 -3.76 13.03
N LYS A 55 3.06 -4.04 13.49
CA LYS A 55 3.31 -4.26 14.92
C LYS A 55 4.38 -3.34 15.43
#